data_5969a92365a8f7d0161c4f9405fb9a2d
#
_entry.id   5969a92365a8f7d0161c4f9405fb9a2d
#
_cell.length_a   1.000
_cell.length_b   1.000
_cell.length_c   1.000
_cell.angle_alpha   90.00
_cell.angle_beta   90.00
_cell.angle_gamma   90.00
#
_symmetry.space_group_name_H-M   'P 1'
#
loop_
_entity.id
_entity.type
_entity.pdbx_description
1 polymer ?
#
loop_
_entity_poly.entity_id
_entity_poly.type
_entity_poly.pdbx_seq_one_letter_code
_entity_poly.pdbx_strand_id
1 'polypeptide(L)'
;LLNHPETEIVFINSSSNAGNRITDVHEGLYGETDLRFTDQLPLDEIDVLFFCTAHGDTKKFMESHNIPEDLKIIDLSMDYRIMSDDHDFIYGLPELNRRATCTAKHVANPGCFATCIQLGLLPLAKNLMLTDDVMVNAITGSTGAGVKPGATSHFSWRNNNMSVYKAFEHQHVPEIKQSLKQLQNSFDAEIDFIPYRGDFARGIFATM
;
A
#
# COMPACT_ATOMS: atom_id res chain seq x y z
N LEU A 1 -9.94 6.51 -8.31
CA LEU A 1 -11.00 7.40 -7.77
C LEU A 1 -11.84 8.05 -8.87
N LEU A 2 -11.27 8.49 -9.99
CA LEU A 2 -12.00 9.13 -11.10
C LEU A 2 -13.29 8.38 -11.53
N ASN A 3 -13.25 7.06 -11.50
CA ASN A 3 -14.38 6.20 -11.90
C ASN A 3 -15.22 5.70 -10.72
N HIS A 4 -14.98 6.20 -9.51
CA HIS A 4 -15.77 5.79 -8.35
C HIS A 4 -17.06 6.62 -8.29
N PRO A 5 -18.26 5.99 -8.24
CA PRO A 5 -19.53 6.70 -8.39
C PRO A 5 -19.87 7.65 -7.23
N GLU A 6 -19.24 7.49 -6.08
CA GLU A 6 -19.54 8.24 -4.86
C GLU A 6 -18.35 9.09 -4.39
N THR A 7 -17.38 9.39 -5.27
CA THR A 7 -16.24 10.23 -4.91
C THR A 7 -16.04 11.36 -5.90
N GLU A 8 -15.71 12.54 -5.37
CA GLU A 8 -15.25 13.67 -6.11
C GLU A 8 -13.80 13.98 -5.71
N ILE A 9 -12.92 14.21 -6.69
CA ILE A 9 -11.54 14.61 -6.42
C ILE A 9 -11.50 16.13 -6.34
N VAL A 10 -11.40 16.67 -5.13
CA VAL A 10 -11.35 18.11 -4.87
C VAL A 10 -9.99 18.70 -5.26
N PHE A 11 -8.89 18.03 -4.90
CA PHE A 11 -7.55 18.45 -5.28
C PHE A 11 -6.58 17.26 -5.42
N ILE A 12 -5.50 17.50 -6.15
CA ILE A 12 -4.35 16.60 -6.25
C ILE A 12 -3.11 17.41 -5.95
N ASN A 13 -2.52 17.20 -4.76
CA ASN A 13 -1.36 17.96 -4.32
C ASN A 13 -0.05 17.42 -4.91
N SER A 14 0.74 18.31 -5.49
CA SER A 14 2.13 18.06 -5.88
C SER A 14 2.87 19.37 -6.03
N SER A 15 3.82 19.65 -5.17
CA SER A 15 4.62 20.88 -5.25
C SER A 15 5.47 20.96 -6.53
N SER A 16 5.98 19.81 -7.02
CA SER A 16 6.82 19.76 -8.23
C SER A 16 6.03 19.86 -9.54
N ASN A 17 4.71 19.57 -9.52
CA ASN A 17 3.86 19.57 -10.71
C ASN A 17 2.72 20.59 -10.64
N ALA A 18 2.71 21.48 -9.64
CA ALA A 18 1.66 22.45 -9.45
C ALA A 18 1.38 23.26 -10.74
N GLY A 19 0.09 23.33 -11.12
CA GLY A 19 -0.37 23.95 -12.36
C GLY A 19 -0.40 23.05 -13.60
N ASN A 20 0.36 21.96 -13.64
CA ASN A 20 0.34 20.98 -14.74
C ASN A 20 -0.96 20.17 -14.71
N ARG A 21 -1.42 19.70 -15.85
CA ARG A 21 -2.50 18.71 -15.92
C ARG A 21 -2.03 17.37 -15.36
N ILE A 22 -2.92 16.61 -14.73
CA ILE A 22 -2.55 15.26 -14.29
C ILE A 22 -2.23 14.34 -15.48
N THR A 23 -2.84 14.59 -16.64
CA THR A 23 -2.58 13.87 -17.90
C THR A 23 -1.18 14.10 -18.45
N ASP A 24 -0.51 15.20 -18.10
CA ASP A 24 0.88 15.45 -18.52
C ASP A 24 1.88 14.55 -17.77
N VAL A 25 1.48 14.03 -16.62
CA VAL A 25 2.29 13.09 -15.78
C VAL A 25 1.76 11.66 -15.92
N HIS A 26 0.46 11.51 -16.04
CA HIS A 26 -0.24 10.24 -16.14
C HIS A 26 -0.96 10.13 -17.50
N GLU A 27 -0.20 9.89 -18.56
CA GLU A 27 -0.68 9.86 -19.95
C GLU A 27 -1.88 8.90 -20.17
N GLY A 28 -1.96 7.82 -19.37
CA GLY A 28 -3.10 6.88 -19.40
C GLY A 28 -4.44 7.47 -18.99
N LEU A 29 -4.47 8.71 -18.51
CA LEU A 29 -5.69 9.45 -18.16
C LEU A 29 -6.08 10.50 -19.23
N TYR A 30 -5.41 10.50 -20.37
CA TYR A 30 -5.68 11.45 -21.44
C TYR A 30 -7.12 11.29 -21.96
N GLY A 31 -7.87 12.39 -21.93
CA GLY A 31 -9.30 12.39 -22.29
C GLY A 31 -10.27 12.01 -21.17
N GLU A 32 -9.78 11.52 -20.03
CA GLU A 32 -10.60 11.12 -18.88
C GLU A 32 -10.85 12.28 -17.90
N THR A 33 -9.96 13.29 -17.87
CA THR A 33 -10.06 14.39 -16.90
C THR A 33 -9.21 15.60 -17.32
N ASP A 34 -9.65 16.79 -16.88
CA ASP A 34 -8.90 18.04 -17.00
C ASP A 34 -8.31 18.52 -15.65
N LEU A 35 -8.34 17.70 -14.61
CA LEU A 35 -7.78 18.03 -13.29
C LEU A 35 -6.31 18.43 -13.38
N ARG A 36 -5.92 19.36 -12.49
CA ARG A 36 -4.55 19.85 -12.40
C ARG A 36 -3.99 19.60 -11.02
N PHE A 37 -2.68 19.46 -10.94
CA PHE A 37 -1.97 19.50 -9.67
C PHE A 37 -2.00 20.90 -9.05
N THR A 38 -2.02 20.94 -7.72
CA THR A 38 -1.93 22.18 -6.93
C THR A 38 -0.88 22.01 -5.82
N ASP A 39 -0.30 23.11 -5.37
CA ASP A 39 0.51 23.19 -4.16
C ASP A 39 -0.32 23.55 -2.91
N GLN A 40 -1.60 23.85 -3.08
CA GLN A 40 -2.52 24.16 -1.99
C GLN A 40 -3.04 22.90 -1.31
N LEU A 41 -3.37 23.01 -0.03
CA LEU A 41 -3.88 21.93 0.83
C LEU A 41 -5.19 22.39 1.50
N PRO A 42 -6.31 22.43 0.78
CA PRO A 42 -7.60 22.83 1.35
C PRO A 42 -8.20 21.68 2.18
N LEU A 43 -7.61 21.36 3.32
CA LEU A 43 -7.97 20.23 4.17
C LEU A 43 -9.37 20.35 4.78
N ASP A 44 -9.88 21.57 4.92
CA ASP A 44 -11.23 21.85 5.45
C ASP A 44 -12.35 21.66 4.40
N GLU A 45 -11.98 21.41 3.13
CA GLU A 45 -12.93 21.25 2.02
C GLU A 45 -13.13 19.79 1.60
N ILE A 46 -12.50 18.84 2.31
CA ILE A 46 -12.51 17.42 1.95
C ILE A 46 -12.94 16.53 3.12
N ASP A 47 -13.56 15.40 2.80
CA ASP A 47 -13.94 14.37 3.76
C ASP A 47 -12.84 13.32 3.99
N VAL A 48 -12.02 13.07 2.95
CA VAL A 48 -11.00 12.01 2.96
C VAL A 48 -9.73 12.48 2.28
N LEU A 49 -8.58 12.32 2.94
CA LEU A 49 -7.25 12.57 2.39
C LEU A 49 -6.53 11.25 2.10
N PHE A 50 -6.07 11.06 0.86
CA PHE A 50 -5.21 9.94 0.48
C PHE A 50 -3.75 10.38 0.46
N PHE A 51 -2.92 9.75 1.26
CA PHE A 51 -1.47 9.89 1.18
C PHE A 51 -0.90 8.90 0.16
N CYS A 52 -0.47 9.44 -1.00
CA CYS A 52 0.23 8.71 -2.05
C CYS A 52 1.72 9.06 -2.09
N THR A 53 2.29 9.38 -0.92
CA THR A 53 3.64 9.87 -0.72
C THR A 53 4.66 8.73 -0.55
N ALA A 54 5.95 9.08 -0.52
CA ALA A 54 6.98 8.10 -0.20
C ALA A 54 6.91 7.68 1.28
N HIS A 55 7.51 6.52 1.58
CA HIS A 55 7.62 6.04 2.96
C HIS A 55 8.35 7.04 3.85
N GLY A 56 7.83 7.30 5.03
CA GLY A 56 8.32 8.28 5.99
C GLY A 56 7.76 9.69 5.81
N ASP A 57 7.09 10.00 4.71
CA ASP A 57 6.58 11.35 4.45
C ASP A 57 5.19 11.58 5.04
N THR A 58 4.35 10.55 5.14
CA THR A 58 3.04 10.66 5.80
C THR A 58 3.21 11.03 7.27
N LYS A 59 4.12 10.36 7.97
CA LYS A 59 4.40 10.65 9.37
C LYS A 59 4.87 12.09 9.58
N LYS A 60 5.81 12.57 8.76
CA LYS A 60 6.28 13.96 8.80
C LYS A 60 5.16 14.97 8.55
N PHE A 61 4.28 14.67 7.60
CA PHE A 61 3.15 15.52 7.29
C PHE A 61 2.20 15.62 8.49
N MET A 62 1.83 14.49 9.08
CA MET A 62 0.97 14.43 10.27
C MET A 62 1.56 15.18 11.47
N GLU A 63 2.88 15.15 11.64
CA GLU A 63 3.59 15.88 12.72
C GLU A 63 3.69 17.39 12.46
N SER A 64 3.67 17.84 11.19
CA SER A 64 3.94 19.23 10.82
C SER A 64 2.72 20.05 10.43
N HIS A 65 1.56 19.40 10.24
CA HIS A 65 0.32 20.06 9.82
C HIS A 65 -0.79 19.86 10.84
N ASN A 66 -1.63 20.87 10.97
CA ASN A 66 -2.85 20.74 11.76
C ASN A 66 -3.92 20.02 10.93
N ILE A 67 -4.23 18.81 11.30
CA ILE A 67 -5.21 17.96 10.60
C ILE A 67 -6.59 18.23 11.22
N PRO A 68 -7.62 18.56 10.41
CA PRO A 68 -8.99 18.67 10.92
C PRO A 68 -9.45 17.38 11.62
N GLU A 69 -10.11 17.53 12.76
CA GLU A 69 -10.45 16.38 13.62
C GLU A 69 -11.35 15.36 12.93
N ASP A 70 -12.23 15.79 12.04
CA ASP A 70 -13.19 14.93 11.33
C ASP A 70 -12.64 14.40 9.99
N LEU A 71 -11.46 14.85 9.55
CA LEU A 71 -10.86 14.41 8.30
C LEU A 71 -10.41 12.96 8.39
N LYS A 72 -10.92 12.13 7.47
CA LYS A 72 -10.49 10.75 7.35
C LYS A 72 -9.21 10.65 6.53
N ILE A 73 -8.31 9.73 6.91
CA ILE A 73 -7.03 9.56 6.24
C ILE A 73 -6.88 8.12 5.76
N ILE A 74 -6.45 7.96 4.52
CA ILE A 74 -6.01 6.68 3.95
C ILE A 74 -4.55 6.82 3.54
N ASP A 75 -3.66 6.14 4.27
CA ASP A 75 -2.22 6.15 4.01
C ASP A 75 -1.78 4.94 3.17
N LEU A 76 -1.17 5.20 2.01
CA LEU A 76 -0.63 4.16 1.14
C LEU A 76 0.85 3.86 1.45
N SER A 77 1.49 4.64 2.32
CA SER A 77 2.86 4.40 2.76
C SER A 77 2.94 3.20 3.72
N MET A 78 4.12 2.90 4.22
CA MET A 78 4.30 1.87 5.26
C MET A 78 4.29 2.42 6.69
N ASP A 79 4.13 3.74 6.85
CA ASP A 79 4.43 4.45 8.10
C ASP A 79 3.57 3.99 9.29
N TYR A 80 2.32 3.61 9.01
CA TYR A 80 1.33 3.27 10.04
C TYR A 80 0.74 1.84 9.91
N ARG A 81 1.37 0.97 9.13
CA ARG A 81 0.85 -0.40 8.91
C ARG A 81 1.00 -1.33 10.10
N ILE A 82 2.00 -1.10 10.94
CA ILE A 82 2.22 -1.91 12.14
C ILE A 82 1.49 -1.25 13.29
N MET A 83 0.63 -2.00 13.97
CA MET A 83 -0.13 -1.52 15.12
C MET A 83 0.82 -1.06 16.22
N SER A 84 0.52 0.09 16.81
CA SER A 84 1.26 0.71 17.90
C SER A 84 0.30 1.53 18.76
N ASP A 85 0.61 1.72 20.03
CA ASP A 85 -0.11 2.63 20.92
C ASP A 85 0.15 4.12 20.58
N ASP A 86 1.11 4.40 19.69
CA ASP A 86 1.47 5.75 19.29
C ASP A 86 0.54 6.36 18.23
N HIS A 87 -0.38 5.57 17.66
CA HIS A 87 -1.29 6.04 16.62
C HIS A 87 -2.59 5.20 16.59
N ASP A 88 -3.62 5.77 15.99
CA ASP A 88 -4.96 5.16 15.85
C ASP A 88 -5.25 4.58 14.46
N PHE A 89 -4.24 4.46 13.59
CA PHE A 89 -4.42 3.87 12.28
C PHE A 89 -4.81 2.41 12.36
N ILE A 90 -5.89 2.07 11.65
CA ILE A 90 -6.35 0.68 11.50
C ILE A 90 -5.69 0.07 10.25
N TYR A 91 -5.15 -1.13 10.38
CA TYR A 91 -4.63 -1.88 9.23
C TYR A 91 -5.78 -2.26 8.28
N GLY A 92 -5.80 -1.63 7.12
CA GLY A 92 -6.93 -1.54 6.21
C GLY A 92 -7.07 -2.70 5.23
N LEU A 93 -6.91 -3.94 5.69
CA LEU A 93 -7.26 -5.14 4.90
C LEU A 93 -8.72 -5.51 5.22
N PRO A 94 -9.69 -5.28 4.29
CA PRO A 94 -11.11 -5.48 4.59
C PRO A 94 -11.47 -6.92 4.93
N GLU A 95 -10.79 -7.90 4.35
CA GLU A 95 -11.00 -9.33 4.63
C GLU A 95 -10.68 -9.70 6.08
N LEU A 96 -9.81 -8.93 6.73
CA LEU A 96 -9.45 -9.09 8.14
C LEU A 96 -10.21 -8.12 9.05
N ASN A 97 -10.24 -6.84 8.70
CA ASN A 97 -10.62 -5.74 9.58
C ASN A 97 -11.81 -4.91 9.07
N ARG A 98 -12.72 -5.48 8.27
CA ARG A 98 -13.82 -4.74 7.64
C ARG A 98 -14.60 -3.84 8.60
N ARG A 99 -15.02 -4.36 9.76
CA ARG A 99 -15.80 -3.59 10.72
C ARG A 99 -15.02 -2.41 11.29
N ALA A 100 -13.77 -2.64 11.67
CA ALA A 100 -12.90 -1.58 12.19
C ALA A 100 -12.63 -0.51 11.12
N THR A 101 -12.34 -0.92 9.88
CA THR A 101 -12.10 0.00 8.75
C THR A 101 -13.31 0.88 8.44
N CYS A 102 -14.56 0.35 8.55
CA CYS A 102 -15.77 1.13 8.29
C CYS A 102 -15.98 2.30 9.27
N THR A 103 -15.42 2.22 10.47
CA THR A 103 -15.57 3.22 11.53
C THR A 103 -14.31 3.99 11.83
N ALA A 104 -13.18 3.61 11.21
CA ALA A 104 -11.90 4.26 11.42
C ALA A 104 -11.87 5.67 10.85
N LYS A 105 -11.19 6.57 11.55
CA LYS A 105 -10.75 7.87 11.01
C LYS A 105 -9.50 7.71 10.14
N HIS A 106 -8.58 6.87 10.57
CA HIS A 106 -7.29 6.68 9.89
C HIS A 106 -7.10 5.21 9.49
N VAL A 107 -6.76 4.99 8.23
CA VAL A 107 -6.59 3.66 7.64
C VAL A 107 -5.21 3.55 6.99
N ALA A 108 -4.42 2.57 7.40
CA ALA A 108 -3.16 2.22 6.76
C ALA A 108 -3.40 1.15 5.69
N ASN A 109 -3.25 1.50 4.43
CA ASN A 109 -3.45 0.58 3.31
C ASN A 109 -2.32 -0.47 3.26
N PRO A 110 -2.64 -1.77 3.17
CA PRO A 110 -1.65 -2.84 3.16
C PRO A 110 -0.64 -2.77 2.02
N GLY A 111 0.54 -3.33 2.25
CA GLY A 111 1.51 -3.56 1.18
C GLY A 111 1.02 -4.60 0.17
N CYS A 112 1.47 -4.48 -1.08
CA CYS A 112 0.99 -5.31 -2.19
C CYS A 112 1.25 -6.81 -2.00
N PHE A 113 2.48 -7.21 -1.65
CA PHE A 113 2.77 -8.61 -1.32
C PHE A 113 2.08 -9.06 -0.03
N ALA A 114 2.02 -8.17 0.98
CA ALA A 114 1.32 -8.49 2.21
C ALA A 114 -0.15 -8.81 1.94
N THR A 115 -0.83 -8.02 1.12
CA THR A 115 -2.20 -8.29 0.70
C THR A 115 -2.33 -9.66 0.03
N CYS A 116 -1.50 -9.94 -0.98
CA CYS A 116 -1.56 -11.20 -1.73
C CYS A 116 -1.34 -12.42 -0.83
N ILE A 117 -0.32 -12.38 0.03
CA ILE A 117 0.04 -13.50 0.93
C ILE A 117 -1.02 -13.69 2.01
N GLN A 118 -1.50 -12.61 2.61
CA GLN A 118 -2.53 -12.66 3.64
C GLN A 118 -3.84 -13.22 3.11
N LEU A 119 -4.27 -12.87 1.89
CA LEU A 119 -5.48 -13.43 1.29
C LEU A 119 -5.41 -14.97 1.16
N GLY A 120 -4.22 -15.53 0.96
CA GLY A 120 -4.01 -16.99 0.95
C GLY A 120 -3.95 -17.60 2.36
N LEU A 121 -3.31 -16.94 3.32
CA LEU A 121 -3.03 -17.51 4.64
C LEU A 121 -4.10 -17.22 5.71
N LEU A 122 -4.83 -16.09 5.62
CA LEU A 122 -5.84 -15.74 6.63
C LEU A 122 -6.95 -16.80 6.80
N PRO A 123 -7.45 -17.48 5.73
CA PRO A 123 -8.40 -18.56 5.92
C PRO A 123 -7.83 -19.73 6.74
N LEU A 124 -6.54 -20.03 6.57
CA LEU A 124 -5.85 -21.09 7.33
C LEU A 124 -5.65 -20.65 8.80
N ALA A 125 -5.17 -19.43 9.02
CA ALA A 125 -5.00 -18.86 10.36
C ALA A 125 -6.34 -18.82 11.13
N LYS A 126 -7.42 -18.42 10.46
CA LYS A 126 -8.77 -18.41 11.07
C LYS A 126 -9.22 -19.78 11.56
N ASN A 127 -8.77 -20.84 10.91
CA ASN A 127 -9.07 -22.21 11.29
C ASN A 127 -7.96 -22.88 12.12
N LEU A 128 -6.99 -22.10 12.62
CA LEU A 128 -5.87 -22.56 13.46
C LEU A 128 -5.01 -23.65 12.77
N MET A 129 -4.85 -23.55 11.45
CA MET A 129 -4.18 -24.56 10.63
C MET A 129 -2.71 -24.25 10.33
N LEU A 130 -2.21 -23.09 10.72
CA LEU A 130 -0.80 -22.73 10.55
C LEU A 130 0.00 -23.26 11.75
N THR A 131 0.66 -24.39 11.56
CA THR A 131 1.35 -25.14 12.64
C THR A 131 2.86 -25.15 12.51
N ASP A 132 3.41 -24.63 11.40
CA ASP A 132 4.83 -24.67 11.08
C ASP A 132 5.22 -23.45 10.26
N ASP A 133 6.50 -23.34 9.91
CA ASP A 133 7.04 -22.27 9.06
C ASP A 133 6.36 -22.23 7.70
N VAL A 134 6.12 -21.03 7.20
CA VAL A 134 5.43 -20.82 5.92
C VAL A 134 6.43 -20.34 4.88
N MET A 135 6.69 -21.19 3.89
CA MET A 135 7.52 -20.83 2.74
C MET A 135 6.69 -20.14 1.67
N VAL A 136 7.10 -18.94 1.30
CA VAL A 136 6.41 -18.10 0.30
C VAL A 136 7.35 -17.73 -0.84
N ASN A 137 6.95 -18.10 -2.06
CA ASN A 137 7.58 -17.58 -3.28
C ASN A 137 6.56 -16.71 -4.02
N ALA A 138 6.87 -15.44 -4.25
CA ALA A 138 5.93 -14.57 -4.94
C ALA A 138 6.64 -13.68 -5.97
N ILE A 139 6.05 -13.61 -7.16
CA ILE A 139 6.54 -12.78 -8.27
C ILE A 139 5.61 -11.58 -8.48
N THR A 140 6.19 -10.39 -8.53
CA THR A 140 5.47 -9.13 -8.80
C THR A 140 5.87 -8.51 -10.13
N GLY A 141 4.95 -7.76 -10.72
CA GLY A 141 5.24 -6.91 -11.86
C GLY A 141 6.20 -5.76 -11.55
N SER A 142 6.81 -5.21 -12.59
CA SER A 142 7.85 -4.19 -12.48
C SER A 142 7.37 -2.85 -11.95
N THR A 143 6.10 -2.47 -12.17
CA THR A 143 5.53 -1.20 -11.71
C THR A 143 5.44 -1.08 -10.18
N GLY A 144 5.46 -2.21 -9.46
CA GLY A 144 5.52 -2.21 -8.00
C GLY A 144 6.80 -1.59 -7.41
N ALA A 145 7.81 -1.32 -8.23
CA ALA A 145 9.02 -0.57 -7.83
C ALA A 145 8.80 0.95 -7.73
N GLY A 146 7.66 1.44 -8.21
CA GLY A 146 7.37 2.87 -8.33
C GLY A 146 7.89 3.48 -9.64
N VAL A 147 7.57 4.75 -9.86
CA VAL A 147 7.89 5.48 -11.10
C VAL A 147 9.37 5.83 -11.20
N LYS A 148 10.05 6.04 -10.08
CA LYS A 148 11.47 6.44 -10.08
C LYS A 148 12.32 5.33 -10.70
N PRO A 149 13.08 5.61 -11.78
CA PRO A 149 13.94 4.62 -12.43
C PRO A 149 14.99 4.07 -11.46
N GLY A 150 15.18 2.76 -11.51
CA GLY A 150 16.20 2.06 -10.75
C GLY A 150 16.92 1.03 -11.60
N ALA A 151 18.13 0.65 -11.22
CA ALA A 151 18.96 -0.29 -11.99
C ALA A 151 18.22 -1.59 -12.32
N THR A 152 17.46 -2.15 -11.37
CA THR A 152 16.77 -3.44 -11.55
C THR A 152 15.37 -3.32 -12.19
N SER A 153 14.84 -2.10 -12.34
CA SER A 153 13.56 -1.82 -13.03
C SER A 153 13.78 -1.21 -14.42
N HIS A 154 15.03 -0.92 -14.79
CA HIS A 154 15.37 -0.42 -16.10
C HIS A 154 15.00 -1.42 -17.20
N PHE A 155 14.48 -0.94 -18.33
CA PHE A 155 13.98 -1.78 -19.43
C PHE A 155 14.99 -2.86 -19.86
N SER A 156 16.24 -2.48 -20.18
CA SER A 156 17.27 -3.41 -20.65
C SER A 156 17.66 -4.47 -19.61
N TRP A 157 17.48 -4.19 -18.32
CA TRP A 157 17.69 -5.17 -17.25
C TRP A 157 16.50 -6.09 -17.06
N ARG A 158 15.28 -5.54 -17.19
CA ARG A 158 14.04 -6.24 -16.86
C ARG A 158 13.47 -7.07 -18.01
N ASN A 159 13.74 -6.68 -19.26
CA ASN A 159 13.21 -7.36 -20.43
C ASN A 159 13.70 -8.83 -20.47
N ASN A 160 12.78 -9.77 -20.58
CA ASN A 160 13.03 -11.23 -20.55
C ASN A 160 13.84 -11.70 -19.31
N ASN A 161 13.71 -11.02 -18.18
CA ASN A 161 14.49 -11.30 -16.99
C ASN A 161 13.64 -11.28 -15.72
N MET A 162 13.97 -12.17 -14.79
CA MET A 162 13.40 -12.25 -13.45
C MET A 162 14.52 -12.19 -12.42
N SER A 163 14.30 -11.49 -11.31
CA SER A 163 15.32 -11.38 -10.26
C SER A 163 14.71 -11.44 -8.88
N VAL A 164 15.39 -12.14 -7.97
CA VAL A 164 15.11 -12.11 -6.53
C VAL A 164 15.58 -10.78 -5.93
N TYR A 165 14.89 -10.29 -4.92
CA TYR A 165 15.33 -9.16 -4.12
C TYR A 165 14.82 -9.29 -2.68
N LYS A 166 15.59 -8.78 -1.70
CA LYS A 166 15.22 -8.79 -0.27
C LYS A 166 14.69 -10.15 0.24
N ALA A 167 15.27 -11.27 -0.21
CA ALA A 167 14.90 -12.59 0.27
C ALA A 167 15.07 -12.65 1.81
N PHE A 168 14.03 -13.15 2.50
CA PHE A 168 13.93 -13.26 3.97
C PHE A 168 13.89 -11.94 4.75
N GLU A 169 14.14 -10.79 4.09
CA GLU A 169 14.25 -9.47 4.73
C GLU A 169 13.22 -8.45 4.20
N HIS A 170 12.13 -8.93 3.60
CA HIS A 170 11.15 -8.04 2.98
C HIS A 170 10.31 -7.33 4.04
N GLN A 171 10.14 -6.01 3.89
CA GLN A 171 9.42 -5.14 4.82
C GLN A 171 7.92 -5.49 5.01
N HIS A 172 7.35 -6.36 4.18
CA HIS A 172 5.96 -6.82 4.35
C HIS A 172 5.82 -8.01 5.32
N VAL A 173 6.90 -8.68 5.70
CA VAL A 173 6.83 -9.83 6.63
C VAL A 173 6.22 -9.45 7.99
N PRO A 174 6.58 -8.32 8.63
CA PRO A 174 5.93 -7.89 9.86
C PRO A 174 4.42 -7.67 9.72
N GLU A 175 3.95 -7.08 8.60
CA GLU A 175 2.52 -6.88 8.34
C GLU A 175 1.78 -8.24 8.29
N ILE A 176 2.36 -9.23 7.60
CA ILE A 176 1.80 -10.57 7.48
C ILE A 176 1.72 -11.25 8.85
N LYS A 177 2.82 -11.28 9.59
CA LYS A 177 2.88 -11.88 10.93
C LYS A 177 1.86 -11.25 11.88
N GLN A 178 1.75 -9.92 11.89
CA GLN A 178 0.76 -9.18 12.68
C GLN A 178 -0.67 -9.67 12.40
N SER A 179 -1.03 -9.78 11.13
CA SER A 179 -2.38 -10.17 10.70
C SER A 179 -2.69 -11.63 10.99
N LEU A 180 -1.72 -12.53 10.81
CA LEU A 180 -1.89 -13.93 11.15
C LEU A 180 -2.06 -14.13 12.66
N LYS A 181 -1.26 -13.44 13.48
CA LYS A 181 -1.37 -13.46 14.95
C LYS A 181 -2.70 -12.90 15.45
N GLN A 182 -3.32 -11.97 14.74
CA GLN A 182 -4.66 -11.45 15.08
C GLN A 182 -5.73 -12.55 15.02
N LEU A 183 -5.63 -13.50 14.10
CA LEU A 183 -6.57 -14.62 13.96
C LEU A 183 -6.12 -15.89 14.70
N GLN A 184 -4.82 -16.16 14.69
CA GLN A 184 -4.20 -17.30 15.34
C GLN A 184 -3.09 -16.82 16.28
N ASN A 185 -3.47 -16.44 17.49
CA ASN A 185 -2.53 -15.88 18.48
C ASN A 185 -1.35 -16.82 18.80
N SER A 186 -1.55 -18.14 18.66
CA SER A 186 -0.52 -19.17 18.82
C SER A 186 0.48 -19.25 17.66
N PHE A 187 0.24 -18.55 16.55
CA PHE A 187 1.18 -18.55 15.42
C PHE A 187 2.49 -17.86 15.80
N ASP A 188 3.57 -18.61 15.87
CA ASP A 188 4.91 -18.13 16.21
C ASP A 188 5.99 -18.63 15.24
N ALA A 189 5.56 -19.21 14.13
CA ALA A 189 6.43 -19.72 13.08
C ALA A 189 6.98 -18.60 12.16
N GLU A 190 8.01 -18.92 11.41
CA GLU A 190 8.63 -17.98 10.48
C GLU A 190 7.86 -17.89 9.15
N ILE A 191 8.00 -16.76 8.48
CA ILE A 191 7.56 -16.54 7.10
C ILE A 191 8.80 -16.42 6.23
N ASP A 192 9.18 -17.51 5.59
CA ASP A 192 10.32 -17.58 4.68
C ASP A 192 9.90 -17.05 3.30
N PHE A 193 10.05 -15.74 3.13
CA PHE A 193 9.58 -15.03 1.95
C PHE A 193 10.69 -14.74 0.95
N ILE A 194 10.54 -15.24 -0.28
CA ILE A 194 11.42 -14.97 -1.42
C ILE A 194 10.63 -14.21 -2.48
N PRO A 195 10.77 -12.88 -2.54
CA PRO A 195 10.14 -12.06 -3.56
C PRO A 195 10.95 -12.03 -4.87
N TYR A 196 10.24 -12.10 -5.98
CA TYR A 196 10.78 -11.95 -7.32
C TYR A 196 10.16 -10.73 -8.00
N ARG A 197 10.93 -10.09 -8.86
CA ARG A 197 10.44 -9.09 -9.81
C ARG A 197 10.49 -9.68 -11.20
N GLY A 198 9.32 -9.73 -11.86
CA GLY A 198 9.15 -10.32 -13.18
C GLY A 198 9.14 -9.27 -14.31
N ASP A 199 9.15 -9.80 -15.54
CA ASP A 199 9.05 -9.03 -16.78
C ASP A 199 7.57 -8.90 -17.22
N PHE A 200 6.78 -8.29 -16.36
CA PHE A 200 5.41 -7.89 -16.68
C PHE A 200 5.06 -6.62 -15.88
N ALA A 201 4.01 -5.92 -16.32
CA ALA A 201 3.71 -4.60 -15.75
C ALA A 201 3.14 -4.70 -14.34
N ARG A 202 2.08 -5.49 -14.13
CA ARG A 202 1.24 -5.48 -12.91
C ARG A 202 0.81 -6.87 -12.49
N GLY A 203 0.49 -6.99 -11.20
CA GLY A 203 -0.02 -8.21 -10.58
C GLY A 203 1.01 -8.92 -9.72
N ILE A 204 0.53 -9.82 -8.87
CA ILE A 204 1.34 -10.68 -8.01
C ILE A 204 0.80 -12.11 -8.12
N PHE A 205 1.71 -13.05 -8.34
CA PHE A 205 1.44 -14.47 -8.22
C PHE A 205 2.28 -15.02 -7.07
N ALA A 206 1.64 -15.71 -6.14
CA ALA A 206 2.30 -16.31 -4.99
C ALA A 206 2.00 -17.81 -4.88
N THR A 207 3.00 -18.58 -4.46
CA THR A 207 2.89 -19.96 -4.00
C THR A 207 3.33 -20.05 -2.55
N MET A 208 2.61 -20.82 -1.77
CA MET A 208 2.84 -20.95 -0.34
C MET A 208 2.67 -22.39 0.09
#